data_c52d38414400f64c45f200a347d94f9a
#
_entry.id   c52d38414400f64c45f200a347d94f9a
#
_cell.length_a   1.000
_cell.length_b   1.000
_cell.length_c   1.000
_cell.angle_alpha   90.00
_cell.angle_beta   90.00
_cell.angle_gamma   90.00
#
_symmetry.space_group_name_H-M   'P 1'
#
loop_
_entity.id
_entity.type
_entity.pdbx_description
1 polymer ?
#
loop_
_entity_poly.entity_id
_entity_poly.type
_entity_poly.pdbx_seq_one_letter_code
_entity_poly.pdbx_strand_id
1 'polypeptide(L)'
;LGGVRDEAEIRGHRRTYIGAMPGKIISAMITAKSSNPLMLLDEIDKLAGDFRGDPAAALLEALDPEQNSTFNDHFLDIPFDLSHVLFITTANDLGSIPGPLRDRMDVIELPSYTRVEKYNIARKHLLPKQLKACGLTGKVTLSQSALYGIIDGYTREAGVRNLERTITSVLRKCARKIASGEAETVSVTGSMLEDLLGPRFVKPDFLNRTNAVGIANGLAWTSVGGETLPIEVQVIDNGSGKITVTGSLGDVMKESAQLAVTWVRVHAQEYGIDPERLKKCDLHIHAPEGAVPKDGPSAGVTLTTALVSCLSGMPVRGDVAMTGEITLHGNVLPIGGLREKSMAAYREGMKTVLIPKDNLSDL
;
A
#
# COMPACT_ATOMS: atom_id res chain seq x y z
N LEU A 1 -7.79 16.03 11.43
CA LEU A 1 -9.25 15.77 11.54
C LEU A 1 -9.59 14.27 11.70
N GLY A 2 -8.59 13.38 11.78
CA GLY A 2 -8.82 11.94 11.93
C GLY A 2 -9.74 11.62 13.12
N GLY A 3 -10.87 10.95 12.83
CA GLY A 3 -11.85 10.55 13.85
C GLY A 3 -12.94 11.57 14.18
N VAL A 4 -13.04 12.69 13.49
CA VAL A 4 -14.17 13.61 13.57
C VAL A 4 -15.43 12.91 13.06
N ARG A 5 -16.49 12.91 13.86
CA ARG A 5 -17.78 12.26 13.53
C ARG A 5 -18.95 13.23 13.57
N ASP A 6 -18.79 14.35 14.25
CA ASP A 6 -19.83 15.36 14.46
C ASP A 6 -19.49 16.62 13.65
N GLU A 7 -20.42 17.10 12.85
CA GLU A 7 -20.32 18.37 12.13
C GLU A 7 -20.00 19.53 13.06
N ALA A 8 -20.53 19.50 14.30
CA ALA A 8 -20.30 20.52 15.31
C ALA A 8 -18.83 20.62 15.75
N GLU A 9 -18.00 19.58 15.56
CA GLU A 9 -16.56 19.70 15.79
C GLU A 9 -15.88 20.64 14.78
N ILE A 10 -16.44 20.77 13.57
CA ILE A 10 -15.90 21.63 12.50
C ILE A 10 -16.51 23.03 12.60
N ARG A 11 -17.86 23.09 12.72
CA ARG A 11 -18.65 24.34 12.71
C ARG A 11 -18.93 24.91 14.10
N GLY A 12 -18.50 24.26 15.18
CA GLY A 12 -18.79 24.70 16.55
C GLY A 12 -20.19 24.38 17.04
N HIS A 13 -20.40 24.56 18.34
CA HIS A 13 -21.69 24.37 19.00
C HIS A 13 -22.39 25.71 19.24
N ARG A 14 -23.71 25.78 19.03
CA ARG A 14 -24.49 26.99 19.31
C ARG A 14 -24.31 27.44 20.75
N ARG A 15 -24.18 28.74 20.99
CA ARG A 15 -23.93 29.37 22.31
C ARG A 15 -24.98 29.03 23.38
N THR A 16 -26.13 28.54 22.96
CA THR A 16 -27.24 28.13 23.87
C THR A 16 -26.96 26.84 24.62
N TYR A 17 -25.96 26.06 24.23
CA TYR A 17 -25.61 24.80 24.87
C TYR A 17 -24.54 24.97 25.94
N ILE A 18 -24.65 24.24 27.05
CA ILE A 18 -23.59 24.17 28.07
C ILE A 18 -22.34 23.53 27.46
N GLY A 19 -21.20 24.22 27.55
CA GLY A 19 -19.95 23.75 26.94
C GLY A 19 -19.79 24.15 25.48
N ALA A 20 -20.62 25.09 24.96
CA ALA A 20 -20.48 25.62 23.61
C ALA A 20 -19.08 26.17 23.38
N MET A 21 -18.48 25.81 22.21
CA MET A 21 -17.16 26.26 21.81
C MET A 21 -17.11 26.44 20.29
N PRO A 22 -16.20 27.26 19.78
CA PRO A 22 -15.94 27.39 18.35
C PRO A 22 -15.53 26.06 17.73
N GLY A 23 -15.82 25.87 16.45
CA GLY A 23 -15.33 24.73 15.68
C GLY A 23 -13.80 24.71 15.54
N LYS A 24 -13.25 23.59 15.12
CA LYS A 24 -11.81 23.37 14.96
C LYS A 24 -11.16 24.37 14.00
N ILE A 25 -11.87 24.78 12.93
CA ILE A 25 -11.36 25.77 11.96
C ILE A 25 -11.16 27.11 12.64
N ILE A 26 -12.20 27.65 13.28
CA ILE A 26 -12.12 28.93 13.99
C ILE A 26 -11.12 28.87 15.16
N SER A 27 -11.10 27.79 15.90
CA SER A 27 -10.11 27.58 16.98
C SER A 27 -8.67 27.61 16.45
N ALA A 28 -8.44 27.03 15.26
CA ALA A 28 -7.11 27.08 14.61
C ALA A 28 -6.78 28.50 14.14
N MET A 29 -7.73 29.27 13.61
CA MET A 29 -7.56 30.68 13.24
C MET A 29 -7.17 31.54 14.45
N ILE A 30 -7.86 31.35 15.59
CA ILE A 30 -7.53 32.05 16.85
C ILE A 30 -6.08 31.71 17.29
N THR A 31 -5.69 30.46 17.16
CA THR A 31 -4.33 30.01 17.53
C THR A 31 -3.27 30.57 16.59
N ALA A 32 -3.55 30.62 15.29
CA ALA A 32 -2.63 31.15 14.28
C ALA A 32 -2.44 32.67 14.38
N LYS A 33 -3.42 33.39 14.91
CA LYS A 33 -3.39 34.86 15.03
C LYS A 33 -3.13 35.60 13.70
N SER A 34 -3.55 34.99 12.60
CA SER A 34 -3.42 35.53 11.25
C SER A 34 -4.71 35.26 10.48
N SER A 35 -5.06 36.16 9.54
CA SER A 35 -6.19 35.99 8.64
C SER A 35 -5.88 35.10 7.42
N ASN A 36 -4.58 34.84 7.16
CA ASN A 36 -4.10 34.08 6.01
C ASN A 36 -3.13 32.94 6.41
N PRO A 37 -3.46 32.11 7.41
CA PRO A 37 -2.59 31.01 7.78
C PRO A 37 -2.58 29.89 6.74
N LEU A 38 -1.55 29.03 6.82
CA LEU A 38 -1.61 27.69 6.26
C LEU A 38 -2.27 26.77 7.29
N MET A 39 -3.36 26.10 6.91
CA MET A 39 -4.10 25.18 7.76
C MET A 39 -3.96 23.74 7.24
N LEU A 40 -3.36 22.87 8.07
CA LEU A 40 -3.22 21.45 7.77
C LEU A 40 -4.41 20.67 8.35
N LEU A 41 -5.15 19.98 7.49
CA LEU A 41 -6.25 19.09 7.84
C LEU A 41 -5.80 17.64 7.64
N ASP A 42 -5.32 17.00 8.69
CA ASP A 42 -4.73 15.67 8.62
C ASP A 42 -5.79 14.56 8.65
N GLU A 43 -5.59 13.51 7.83
CA GLU A 43 -6.41 12.30 7.76
C GLU A 43 -7.91 12.58 7.46
N ILE A 44 -8.20 13.31 6.39
CA ILE A 44 -9.60 13.62 5.98
C ILE A 44 -10.35 12.39 5.43
N ASP A 45 -9.64 11.34 5.03
CA ASP A 45 -10.19 10.04 4.64
C ASP A 45 -10.87 9.29 5.80
N LYS A 46 -10.60 9.71 7.03
CA LYS A 46 -11.20 9.12 8.25
C LYS A 46 -12.40 9.91 8.79
N LEU A 47 -12.92 10.83 8.02
CA LEU A 47 -14.17 11.49 8.34
C LEU A 47 -15.31 10.48 8.16
N ALA A 48 -16.02 10.18 9.23
CA ALA A 48 -17.19 9.30 9.20
C ALA A 48 -18.44 10.14 9.42
N GLY A 49 -19.37 10.11 8.47
CA GLY A 49 -20.71 10.62 8.71
C GLY A 49 -21.43 9.73 9.74
N ASP A 50 -22.04 10.34 10.76
CA ASP A 50 -22.88 9.67 11.74
C ASP A 50 -24.26 10.32 11.72
N PHE A 51 -25.25 9.76 12.45
CA PHE A 51 -26.60 10.32 12.61
C PHE A 51 -26.63 11.76 13.18
N ARG A 52 -25.49 12.32 13.57
CA ARG A 52 -25.32 13.64 14.19
C ARG A 52 -24.86 14.75 13.25
N GLY A 53 -24.75 14.48 11.96
CA GLY A 53 -24.33 15.45 10.96
C GLY A 53 -23.35 14.90 9.93
N ASP A 54 -23.02 15.73 8.94
CA ASP A 54 -22.08 15.42 7.88
C ASP A 54 -20.84 16.31 7.97
N PRO A 55 -19.74 15.84 8.61
CA PRO A 55 -18.49 16.60 8.65
C PRO A 55 -17.91 16.92 7.27
N ALA A 56 -18.18 16.09 6.25
CA ALA A 56 -17.72 16.34 4.90
C ALA A 56 -18.43 17.54 4.27
N ALA A 57 -19.72 17.72 4.55
CA ALA A 57 -20.46 18.91 4.10
C ALA A 57 -19.94 20.22 4.76
N ALA A 58 -19.57 20.15 6.04
CA ALA A 58 -18.96 21.30 6.72
C ALA A 58 -17.57 21.65 6.14
N LEU A 59 -16.78 20.64 5.79
CA LEU A 59 -15.50 20.87 5.11
C LEU A 59 -15.68 21.38 3.68
N LEU A 60 -16.73 20.93 2.99
CA LEU A 60 -17.02 21.40 1.64
C LEU A 60 -17.20 22.93 1.64
N GLU A 61 -17.98 23.48 2.57
CA GLU A 61 -18.17 24.93 2.71
C GLU A 61 -16.85 25.67 3.00
N ALA A 62 -15.99 25.08 3.83
CA ALA A 62 -14.71 25.70 4.17
C ALA A 62 -13.69 25.68 3.01
N LEU A 63 -13.72 24.62 2.18
CA LEU A 63 -12.76 24.41 1.09
C LEU A 63 -13.25 24.94 -0.26
N ASP A 64 -14.55 25.21 -0.41
CA ASP A 64 -15.11 25.74 -1.65
C ASP A 64 -14.85 27.25 -1.77
N PRO A 65 -14.06 27.70 -2.78
CA PRO A 65 -13.81 29.13 -2.99
C PRO A 65 -15.06 30.00 -3.17
N GLU A 66 -16.18 29.40 -3.63
CA GLU A 66 -17.45 30.13 -3.82
C GLU A 66 -18.19 30.36 -2.50
N GLN A 67 -17.90 29.56 -1.45
CA GLN A 67 -18.63 29.58 -0.16
C GLN A 67 -17.77 29.99 1.02
N ASN A 68 -16.44 29.79 0.96
CA ASN A 68 -15.54 29.95 2.08
C ASN A 68 -15.41 31.39 2.60
N SER A 69 -15.74 32.40 1.80
CA SER A 69 -15.79 33.81 2.23
C SER A 69 -16.91 34.11 3.24
N THR A 70 -17.89 33.22 3.35
CA THR A 70 -19.04 33.33 4.24
C THR A 70 -19.20 32.12 5.16
N PHE A 71 -18.11 31.45 5.49
CA PHE A 71 -18.13 30.28 6.36
C PHE A 71 -18.86 30.56 7.69
N ASN A 72 -19.81 29.71 8.03
CA ASN A 72 -20.61 29.89 9.22
C ASN A 72 -20.24 28.92 10.34
N ASP A 73 -19.64 29.48 11.40
CA ASP A 73 -19.42 28.77 12.67
C ASP A 73 -20.58 29.05 13.62
N HIS A 74 -21.24 28.00 14.11
CA HIS A 74 -22.43 28.09 14.96
C HIS A 74 -22.20 28.77 16.31
N PHE A 75 -20.91 28.76 16.80
CA PHE A 75 -20.56 29.48 18.02
C PHE A 75 -20.41 30.98 17.77
N LEU A 76 -19.79 31.34 16.65
CA LEU A 76 -19.63 32.76 16.29
C LEU A 76 -20.98 33.37 15.89
N ASP A 77 -21.79 32.64 15.15
CA ASP A 77 -23.09 33.04 14.60
C ASP A 77 -22.99 34.31 13.70
N ILE A 78 -21.85 34.47 13.06
CA ILE A 78 -21.54 35.48 12.06
C ILE A 78 -20.69 34.85 10.96
N PRO A 79 -20.85 35.30 9.69
CA PRO A 79 -20.00 34.86 8.59
C PRO A 79 -18.50 35.16 8.88
N PHE A 80 -17.64 34.23 8.58
CA PHE A 80 -16.19 34.38 8.71
C PHE A 80 -15.49 34.10 7.36
N ASP A 81 -14.61 35.01 6.95
CA ASP A 81 -13.94 34.90 5.66
C ASP A 81 -12.70 34.00 5.75
N LEU A 82 -12.74 32.84 5.07
CA LEU A 82 -11.66 31.88 4.94
C LEU A 82 -10.95 31.95 3.57
N SER A 83 -11.31 32.89 2.69
CA SER A 83 -10.80 32.98 1.31
C SER A 83 -9.27 33.19 1.23
N HIS A 84 -8.67 33.71 2.29
CA HIS A 84 -7.22 33.92 2.38
C HIS A 84 -6.47 32.78 3.06
N VAL A 85 -7.15 31.72 3.49
CA VAL A 85 -6.53 30.55 4.16
C VAL A 85 -6.06 29.56 3.11
N LEU A 86 -4.78 29.15 3.20
CA LEU A 86 -4.29 28.05 2.40
C LEU A 86 -4.56 26.73 3.14
N PHE A 87 -5.43 25.89 2.59
CA PHE A 87 -5.72 24.58 3.12
C PHE A 87 -4.81 23.51 2.48
N ILE A 88 -4.19 22.69 3.31
CA ILE A 88 -3.52 21.46 2.89
C ILE A 88 -4.21 20.30 3.61
N THR A 89 -4.61 19.30 2.85
CA THR A 89 -5.24 18.09 3.39
C THR A 89 -4.36 16.88 3.18
N THR A 90 -4.40 15.91 4.09
CA THR A 90 -3.75 14.61 3.90
C THR A 90 -4.78 13.49 3.94
N ALA A 91 -4.53 12.45 3.16
CA ALA A 91 -5.33 11.23 3.13
C ALA A 91 -4.47 10.02 2.78
N ASN A 92 -4.87 8.84 3.20
CA ASN A 92 -4.24 7.58 2.82
C ASN A 92 -5.01 6.87 1.71
N ASP A 93 -6.31 7.13 1.62
CA ASP A 93 -7.21 6.52 0.64
C ASP A 93 -8.10 7.60 -0.01
N LEU A 94 -7.86 7.84 -1.29
CA LEU A 94 -8.64 8.81 -2.06
C LEU A 94 -10.08 8.33 -2.30
N GLY A 95 -10.30 7.00 -2.34
CA GLY A 95 -11.61 6.40 -2.59
C GLY A 95 -12.60 6.62 -1.45
N SER A 96 -12.12 6.81 -0.22
CA SER A 96 -12.96 7.08 0.95
C SER A 96 -13.39 8.55 1.10
N ILE A 97 -12.79 9.45 0.31
CA ILE A 97 -13.15 10.87 0.29
C ILE A 97 -14.40 11.07 -0.60
N PRO A 98 -15.46 11.70 -0.10
CA PRO A 98 -16.65 12.00 -0.91
C PRO A 98 -16.31 12.76 -2.20
N GLY A 99 -16.93 12.35 -3.31
CA GLY A 99 -16.68 12.94 -4.64
C GLY A 99 -16.72 14.48 -4.67
N PRO A 100 -17.79 15.12 -4.15
CA PRO A 100 -17.88 16.59 -4.15
C PRO A 100 -16.73 17.30 -3.42
N LEU A 101 -16.19 16.67 -2.36
CA LEU A 101 -15.06 17.23 -1.62
C LEU A 101 -13.76 17.05 -2.41
N ARG A 102 -13.57 15.88 -3.04
CA ARG A 102 -12.40 15.57 -3.88
C ARG A 102 -12.32 16.48 -5.10
N ASP A 103 -13.45 16.81 -5.71
CA ASP A 103 -13.52 17.64 -6.92
C ASP A 103 -13.05 19.11 -6.69
N ARG A 104 -12.91 19.52 -5.42
CA ARG A 104 -12.39 20.83 -5.02
C ARG A 104 -10.94 20.81 -4.56
N MET A 105 -10.26 19.71 -4.75
CA MET A 105 -8.88 19.50 -4.29
C MET A 105 -7.94 19.23 -5.47
N ASP A 106 -6.76 19.84 -5.43
CA ASP A 106 -5.65 19.41 -6.25
C ASP A 106 -4.98 18.20 -5.59
N VAL A 107 -5.08 17.03 -6.22
CA VAL A 107 -4.55 15.79 -5.67
C VAL A 107 -3.09 15.61 -6.06
N ILE A 108 -2.22 15.54 -5.05
CA ILE A 108 -0.79 15.24 -5.21
C ILE A 108 -0.52 13.87 -4.61
N GLU A 109 -0.31 12.88 -5.45
CA GLU A 109 0.03 11.54 -5.00
C GLU A 109 1.49 11.46 -4.57
N LEU A 110 1.72 10.96 -3.35
CA LEU A 110 3.04 10.66 -2.82
C LEU A 110 3.27 9.15 -2.91
N PRO A 111 4.10 8.68 -3.85
CA PRO A 111 4.35 7.25 -3.99
C PRO A 111 5.15 6.70 -2.81
N SER A 112 5.14 5.36 -2.67
CA SER A 112 5.96 4.66 -1.69
C SER A 112 7.45 4.90 -1.93
N TYR A 113 8.23 4.97 -0.82
CA TYR A 113 9.69 5.11 -0.93
C TYR A 113 10.35 3.83 -1.40
N THR A 114 11.28 3.98 -2.34
CA THR A 114 12.17 2.91 -2.78
C THR A 114 13.11 2.47 -1.66
N ARG A 115 13.69 1.28 -1.78
CA ARG A 115 14.73 0.76 -0.88
C ARG A 115 15.91 1.73 -0.73
N VAL A 116 16.33 2.35 -1.84
CA VAL A 116 17.44 3.32 -1.86
C VAL A 116 17.03 4.65 -1.21
N GLU A 117 15.82 5.12 -1.46
CA GLU A 117 15.29 6.33 -0.79
C GLU A 117 15.16 6.10 0.71
N LYS A 118 14.60 4.96 1.16
CA LYS A 118 14.52 4.60 2.59
C LYS A 118 15.90 4.58 3.25
N TYR A 119 16.91 4.01 2.57
CA TYR A 119 18.29 4.04 3.06
C TYR A 119 18.82 5.48 3.21
N ASN A 120 18.62 6.32 2.19
CA ASN A 120 19.08 7.71 2.24
C ASN A 120 18.35 8.51 3.33
N ILE A 121 17.04 8.35 3.48
CA ILE A 121 16.24 8.96 4.55
C ILE A 121 16.74 8.48 5.92
N ALA A 122 16.94 7.18 6.08
CA ALA A 122 17.46 6.60 7.32
C ALA A 122 18.82 7.17 7.68
N ARG A 123 19.76 7.20 6.73
CA ARG A 123 21.13 7.67 6.95
C ARG A 123 21.20 9.17 7.23
N LYS A 124 20.49 9.98 6.43
CA LYS A 124 20.62 11.45 6.48
C LYS A 124 19.76 12.12 7.55
N HIS A 125 18.62 11.51 7.88
CA HIS A 125 17.60 12.15 8.73
C HIS A 125 17.25 11.34 9.98
N LEU A 126 16.85 10.06 9.84
CA LEU A 126 16.33 9.29 10.97
C LEU A 126 17.44 8.93 11.97
N LEU A 127 18.55 8.39 11.49
CA LEU A 127 19.64 7.95 12.34
C LEU A 127 20.25 9.11 13.14
N PRO A 128 20.63 10.26 12.56
CA PRO A 128 21.16 11.39 13.32
C PRO A 128 20.16 11.93 14.36
N LYS A 129 18.87 12.04 13.98
CA LYS A 129 17.79 12.46 14.87
C LYS A 129 17.69 11.53 16.10
N GLN A 130 17.67 10.21 15.87
CA GLN A 130 17.50 9.22 16.92
C GLN A 130 18.77 9.06 17.79
N LEU A 131 19.96 9.17 17.21
CA LEU A 131 21.22 9.19 17.97
C LEU A 131 21.25 10.35 18.96
N LYS A 132 20.83 11.54 18.52
CA LYS A 132 20.74 12.73 19.39
C LYS A 132 19.68 12.52 20.49
N ALA A 133 18.51 12.01 20.14
CA ALA A 133 17.42 11.77 21.09
C ALA A 133 17.78 10.72 22.16
N CYS A 134 18.59 9.72 21.81
CA CYS A 134 19.07 8.68 22.73
C CYS A 134 20.38 9.05 23.47
N GLY A 135 21.00 10.20 23.22
CA GLY A 135 22.28 10.59 23.82
C GLY A 135 23.47 9.72 23.35
N LEU A 136 23.40 9.16 22.14
CA LEU A 136 24.37 8.18 21.60
C LEU A 136 25.25 8.77 20.48
N THR A 137 25.21 10.07 20.26
CA THR A 137 26.03 10.73 19.24
C THR A 137 27.51 10.48 19.49
N GLY A 138 28.22 9.96 18.49
CA GLY A 138 29.64 9.57 18.56
C GLY A 138 29.91 8.24 19.26
N LYS A 139 28.90 7.60 19.87
CA LYS A 139 29.06 6.32 20.58
C LYS A 139 28.53 5.12 19.80
N VAL A 140 27.55 5.34 18.90
CA VAL A 140 26.96 4.26 18.10
C VAL A 140 26.97 4.63 16.62
N THR A 141 27.34 3.64 15.79
CA THR A 141 27.28 3.74 14.33
C THR A 141 26.51 2.54 13.75
N LEU A 142 25.76 2.78 12.70
CA LEU A 142 25.11 1.73 11.90
C LEU A 142 25.78 1.66 10.53
N SER A 143 26.26 0.47 10.16
CA SER A 143 26.80 0.24 8.83
C SER A 143 25.71 0.29 7.75
N GLN A 144 26.13 0.42 6.49
CA GLN A 144 25.23 0.30 5.34
C GLN A 144 24.49 -1.03 5.34
N SER A 145 25.18 -2.13 5.64
CA SER A 145 24.61 -3.48 5.72
C SER A 145 23.57 -3.60 6.82
N ALA A 146 23.74 -2.91 7.95
CA ALA A 146 22.76 -2.87 9.03
C ALA A 146 21.49 -2.11 8.59
N LEU A 147 21.62 -0.93 7.99
CA LEU A 147 20.48 -0.16 7.52
C LEU A 147 19.66 -0.92 6.44
N TYR A 148 20.33 -1.50 5.45
CA TYR A 148 19.63 -2.34 4.48
C TYR A 148 19.05 -3.61 5.11
N GLY A 149 19.76 -4.24 6.06
CA GLY A 149 19.22 -5.38 6.79
C GLY A 149 17.95 -5.08 7.58
N ILE A 150 17.84 -3.87 8.17
CA ILE A 150 16.62 -3.41 8.82
C ILE A 150 15.51 -3.19 7.79
N ILE A 151 15.80 -2.50 6.68
CA ILE A 151 14.82 -2.21 5.63
C ILE A 151 14.25 -3.50 5.04
N ASP A 152 15.12 -4.46 4.72
CA ASP A 152 14.74 -5.67 4.00
C ASP A 152 14.16 -6.77 4.91
N GLY A 153 14.59 -6.85 6.18
CA GLY A 153 14.27 -7.96 7.08
C GLY A 153 13.34 -7.62 8.23
N TYR A 154 13.20 -6.33 8.57
CA TYR A 154 12.47 -5.91 9.78
C TYR A 154 11.45 -4.79 9.53
N THR A 155 11.25 -4.37 8.29
CA THR A 155 10.23 -3.38 7.96
C THR A 155 9.47 -3.77 6.68
N ARG A 156 8.13 -3.59 6.71
CA ARG A 156 7.26 -3.77 5.54
C ARG A 156 6.26 -2.62 5.58
N GLU A 157 6.55 -1.55 4.86
CA GLU A 157 5.75 -0.32 4.86
C GLU A 157 6.02 0.52 3.61
N ALA A 158 5.07 1.33 3.16
CA ALA A 158 5.26 2.30 2.09
C ALA A 158 6.18 3.45 2.51
N GLY A 159 6.02 3.95 3.73
CA GLY A 159 6.79 5.04 4.34
C GLY A 159 8.05 4.59 5.09
N VAL A 160 8.40 5.33 6.16
CA VAL A 160 9.60 5.11 6.98
C VAL A 160 9.32 5.15 8.49
N ARG A 161 8.05 5.08 8.91
CA ARG A 161 7.68 5.18 10.33
C ARG A 161 8.12 3.96 11.14
N ASN A 162 7.95 2.75 10.60
CA ASN A 162 8.42 1.53 11.24
C ASN A 162 9.94 1.42 11.17
N LEU A 163 10.57 1.90 10.08
CA LEU A 163 12.03 2.01 9.96
C LEU A 163 12.60 2.89 11.08
N GLU A 164 12.02 4.06 11.34
CA GLU A 164 12.42 4.92 12.45
C GLU A 164 12.28 4.21 13.81
N ARG A 165 11.15 3.53 14.06
CA ARG A 165 10.91 2.76 15.29
C ARG A 165 11.92 1.62 15.46
N THR A 166 12.23 0.90 14.38
CA THR A 166 13.18 -0.21 14.42
C THR A 166 14.60 0.27 14.67
N ILE A 167 15.03 1.36 14.00
CA ILE A 167 16.31 2.03 14.28
C ILE A 167 16.37 2.43 15.76
N THR A 168 15.32 3.06 16.29
CA THR A 168 15.24 3.45 17.70
C THR A 168 15.36 2.25 18.64
N SER A 169 14.75 1.11 18.29
CA SER A 169 14.86 -0.13 19.06
C SER A 169 16.30 -0.65 19.10
N VAL A 170 17.00 -0.65 17.97
CA VAL A 170 18.43 -0.99 17.90
C VAL A 170 19.26 -0.07 18.78
N LEU A 171 19.06 1.23 18.67
CA LEU A 171 19.79 2.23 19.44
C LEU A 171 19.57 2.08 20.96
N ARG A 172 18.34 1.78 21.40
CA ARG A 172 18.05 1.53 22.83
C ARG A 172 18.80 0.31 23.36
N LYS A 173 18.94 -0.75 22.56
CA LYS A 173 19.73 -1.93 22.96
C LYS A 173 21.23 -1.64 23.01
N CYS A 174 21.73 -0.82 22.08
CA CYS A 174 23.10 -0.31 22.14
C CYS A 174 23.33 0.59 23.38
N ALA A 175 22.37 1.47 23.71
CA ALA A 175 22.42 2.30 24.91
C ALA A 175 22.54 1.44 26.18
N ARG A 176 21.76 0.37 26.26
CA ARG A 176 21.85 -0.58 27.39
C ARG A 176 23.26 -1.19 27.51
N LYS A 177 23.86 -1.66 26.42
CA LYS A 177 25.23 -2.22 26.44
C LYS A 177 26.29 -1.22 26.89
N ILE A 178 26.13 0.06 26.49
CA ILE A 178 27.02 1.13 26.91
C ILE A 178 26.81 1.48 28.39
N ALA A 179 25.56 1.53 28.83
CA ALA A 179 25.24 1.85 30.23
C ALA A 179 25.62 0.75 31.20
N SER A 180 25.59 -0.52 30.78
CA SER A 180 26.06 -1.66 31.61
C SER A 180 27.59 -1.79 31.63
N GLY A 181 28.34 -0.96 30.87
CA GLY A 181 29.79 -1.03 30.80
C GLY A 181 30.33 -2.17 29.91
N GLU A 182 29.45 -2.86 29.16
CA GLU A 182 29.86 -3.92 28.23
C GLU A 182 30.68 -3.38 27.03
N ALA A 183 30.45 -2.11 26.65
CA ALA A 183 31.17 -1.43 25.57
C ALA A 183 31.15 0.08 25.75
N GLU A 184 32.18 0.80 25.34
CA GLU A 184 32.20 2.26 25.27
C GLU A 184 31.55 2.78 23.98
N THR A 185 31.73 2.07 22.89
CA THR A 185 31.17 2.36 21.58
C THR A 185 30.64 1.09 20.93
N VAL A 186 29.63 1.22 20.06
CA VAL A 186 29.04 0.07 19.36
C VAL A 186 28.93 0.38 17.86
N SER A 187 29.54 -0.47 17.02
CA SER A 187 29.35 -0.44 15.57
C SER A 187 28.44 -1.57 15.14
N VAL A 188 27.20 -1.25 14.78
CA VAL A 188 26.19 -2.25 14.40
C VAL A 188 26.37 -2.65 12.94
N THR A 189 26.54 -3.94 12.71
CA THR A 189 26.62 -4.57 11.38
C THR A 189 25.33 -5.36 11.08
N GLY A 190 25.16 -5.77 9.83
CA GLY A 190 24.00 -6.57 9.42
C GLY A 190 23.91 -7.94 10.13
N SER A 191 25.04 -8.54 10.50
CA SER A 191 25.10 -9.81 11.24
C SER A 191 24.62 -9.70 12.70
N MET A 192 24.68 -8.53 13.29
CA MET A 192 24.26 -8.30 14.67
C MET A 192 22.73 -8.06 14.81
N LEU A 193 22.02 -7.93 13.70
CA LEU A 193 20.60 -7.55 13.75
C LEU A 193 19.72 -8.64 14.37
N GLU A 194 20.02 -9.91 14.15
CA GLU A 194 19.25 -11.01 14.73
C GLU A 194 19.41 -11.09 16.25
N ASP A 195 20.59 -10.79 16.79
CA ASP A 195 20.82 -10.68 18.23
C ASP A 195 20.10 -9.46 18.83
N LEU A 196 20.06 -8.37 18.06
CA LEU A 196 19.44 -7.12 18.51
C LEU A 196 17.94 -7.07 18.34
N LEU A 197 17.38 -7.68 17.29
CA LEU A 197 15.96 -7.55 16.93
C LEU A 197 15.18 -8.87 16.97
N GLY A 198 15.89 -9.99 17.08
CA GLY A 198 15.33 -11.33 16.91
C GLY A 198 15.34 -11.79 15.45
N PRO A 199 14.72 -12.91 15.13
CA PRO A 199 14.66 -13.43 13.77
C PRO A 199 13.94 -12.45 12.84
N ARG A 200 14.39 -12.43 11.59
CA ARG A 200 13.73 -11.61 10.54
C ARG A 200 12.28 -12.05 10.38
N PHE A 201 11.35 -11.11 10.42
CA PHE A 201 9.94 -11.41 10.21
C PHE A 201 9.53 -11.20 8.74
N VAL A 202 10.24 -10.35 7.99
CA VAL A 202 10.07 -10.26 6.54
C VAL A 202 10.93 -11.35 5.92
N LYS A 203 10.28 -12.47 5.58
CA LYS A 203 10.91 -13.53 4.79
C LYS A 203 10.87 -13.15 3.31
N PRO A 204 11.85 -13.60 2.49
CA PRO A 204 11.70 -13.51 1.05
C PRO A 204 10.36 -14.13 0.63
N ASP A 205 9.65 -13.48 -0.28
CA ASP A 205 8.39 -13.99 -0.80
C ASP A 205 8.59 -15.40 -1.37
N PHE A 206 7.55 -16.24 -1.26
CA PHE A 206 7.59 -17.60 -1.78
C PHE A 206 7.48 -17.56 -3.31
N LEU A 207 8.63 -17.38 -3.97
CA LEU A 207 8.70 -17.30 -5.41
C LEU A 207 9.15 -18.62 -6.01
N ASN A 208 8.53 -18.98 -7.12
CA ASN A 208 9.11 -19.98 -7.98
C ASN A 208 10.29 -19.39 -8.76
N ARG A 209 11.50 -19.70 -8.34
CA ARG A 209 12.75 -19.24 -9.00
C ARG A 209 13.26 -20.19 -10.07
N THR A 210 12.63 -21.34 -10.21
CA THR A 210 12.94 -22.34 -11.23
C THR A 210 11.87 -22.35 -12.31
N ASN A 211 12.25 -22.75 -13.51
CA ASN A 211 11.28 -22.96 -14.57
C ASN A 211 10.36 -24.13 -14.17
N ALA A 212 9.06 -23.89 -14.10
CA ALA A 212 8.10 -24.89 -13.66
C ALA A 212 6.81 -24.84 -14.48
N VAL A 213 6.17 -25.99 -14.58
CA VAL A 213 4.87 -26.13 -15.25
C VAL A 213 3.78 -25.80 -14.25
N GLY A 214 2.81 -24.99 -14.70
CA GLY A 214 1.63 -24.64 -13.90
C GLY A 214 1.89 -23.58 -12.82
N ILE A 215 3.08 -22.95 -12.80
CA ILE A 215 3.39 -21.88 -11.84
C ILE A 215 3.84 -20.64 -12.58
N ALA A 216 3.21 -19.49 -12.29
CA ALA A 216 3.59 -18.18 -12.82
C ALA A 216 3.69 -17.15 -11.70
N ASN A 217 4.66 -16.24 -11.78
CA ASN A 217 4.87 -15.19 -10.80
C ASN A 217 4.10 -13.93 -11.21
N GLY A 218 3.07 -13.60 -10.47
CA GLY A 218 2.33 -12.36 -10.58
C GLY A 218 2.89 -11.26 -9.67
N LEU A 219 2.31 -10.08 -9.79
CA LEU A 219 2.63 -8.92 -8.98
C LEU A 219 1.34 -8.33 -8.41
N ALA A 220 1.34 -8.04 -7.12
CA ALA A 220 0.26 -7.40 -6.40
C ALA A 220 0.70 -6.08 -5.80
N TRP A 221 -0.25 -5.18 -5.59
CA TRP A 221 -0.07 -3.96 -4.81
C TRP A 221 -0.90 -4.05 -3.54
N THR A 222 -0.31 -3.62 -2.43
CA THR A 222 -0.95 -3.59 -1.11
C THR A 222 -0.70 -2.25 -0.43
N SER A 223 -1.40 -1.96 0.65
CA SER A 223 -1.20 -0.73 1.45
C SER A 223 0.23 -0.59 2.02
N VAL A 224 1.01 -1.65 2.02
CA VAL A 224 2.41 -1.64 2.49
C VAL A 224 3.44 -1.65 1.37
N GLY A 225 2.98 -1.67 0.11
CA GLY A 225 3.83 -1.66 -1.09
C GLY A 225 3.54 -2.81 -2.04
N GLY A 226 4.43 -3.03 -3.00
CA GLY A 226 4.33 -4.13 -3.95
C GLY A 226 4.77 -5.46 -3.35
N GLU A 227 4.12 -6.52 -3.80
CA GLU A 227 4.40 -7.91 -3.45
C GLU A 227 4.41 -8.80 -4.68
N THR A 228 5.12 -9.91 -4.60
CA THR A 228 5.01 -10.96 -5.59
C THR A 228 3.83 -11.86 -5.25
N LEU A 229 3.16 -12.34 -6.28
CA LEU A 229 1.96 -13.18 -6.19
C LEU A 229 2.14 -14.42 -7.06
N PRO A 230 2.79 -15.48 -6.57
CA PRO A 230 2.85 -16.72 -7.31
C PRO A 230 1.44 -17.32 -7.44
N ILE A 231 1.12 -17.79 -8.62
CA ILE A 231 -0.11 -18.52 -8.93
C ILE A 231 0.27 -19.95 -9.33
N GLU A 232 -0.31 -20.89 -8.66
CA GLU A 232 -0.13 -22.34 -8.90
C GLU A 232 -1.41 -22.91 -9.51
N VAL A 233 -1.28 -23.70 -10.55
CA VAL A 233 -2.38 -24.41 -11.20
C VAL A 233 -2.07 -25.89 -11.26
N GLN A 234 -3.04 -26.69 -10.86
CA GLN A 234 -3.00 -28.13 -10.95
C GLN A 234 -4.21 -28.65 -11.73
N VAL A 235 -3.97 -29.58 -12.63
CA VAL A 235 -5.00 -30.31 -13.38
C VAL A 235 -5.25 -31.67 -12.72
N ILE A 236 -6.50 -32.00 -12.53
CA ILE A 236 -6.96 -33.29 -12.03
C ILE A 236 -7.73 -33.97 -13.16
N ASP A 237 -7.13 -35.01 -13.78
CA ASP A 237 -7.75 -35.75 -14.88
C ASP A 237 -8.95 -36.57 -14.39
N ASN A 238 -9.87 -36.89 -15.30
CA ASN A 238 -11.13 -37.59 -15.02
C ASN A 238 -12.06 -36.85 -14.02
N GLY A 239 -12.04 -35.52 -14.06
CA GLY A 239 -12.92 -34.65 -13.30
C GLY A 239 -14.24 -34.36 -14.00
N SER A 240 -14.98 -33.41 -13.45
CA SER A 240 -16.30 -32.96 -13.92
C SER A 240 -16.28 -31.59 -14.61
N GLY A 241 -15.10 -31.01 -14.84
CA GLY A 241 -14.94 -29.63 -15.32
C GLY A 241 -14.99 -28.57 -14.21
N LYS A 242 -14.88 -29.01 -12.94
CA LYS A 242 -14.95 -28.13 -11.77
C LYS A 242 -13.72 -27.23 -11.69
N ILE A 243 -13.95 -25.97 -11.34
CA ILE A 243 -12.89 -25.01 -11.05
C ILE A 243 -12.89 -24.75 -9.53
N THR A 244 -11.78 -25.04 -8.87
CA THR A 244 -11.57 -24.78 -7.47
C THR A 244 -10.53 -23.66 -7.33
N VAL A 245 -10.84 -22.64 -6.55
CA VAL A 245 -9.96 -21.49 -6.31
C VAL A 245 -9.70 -21.38 -4.82
N THR A 246 -8.42 -21.33 -4.42
CA THR A 246 -7.99 -21.24 -3.02
C THR A 246 -6.90 -20.20 -2.83
N GLY A 247 -6.64 -19.77 -1.58
CA GLY A 247 -5.61 -18.77 -1.26
C GLY A 247 -6.16 -17.44 -0.78
N SER A 248 -7.37 -17.42 -0.21
CA SER A 248 -8.05 -16.21 0.31
C SER A 248 -8.23 -15.12 -0.75
N LEU A 249 -8.68 -15.54 -1.95
CA LEU A 249 -8.93 -14.63 -3.06
C LEU A 249 -10.31 -13.97 -2.89
N GLY A 250 -10.35 -12.65 -3.09
CA GLY A 250 -11.58 -11.87 -3.14
C GLY A 250 -12.41 -12.16 -4.40
N ASP A 251 -13.57 -11.52 -4.48
CA ASP A 251 -14.54 -11.86 -5.53
C ASP A 251 -14.08 -11.41 -6.92
N VAL A 252 -13.42 -10.23 -7.01
CA VAL A 252 -12.86 -9.74 -8.29
C VAL A 252 -11.76 -10.68 -8.82
N MET A 253 -10.91 -11.20 -7.96
CA MET A 253 -9.87 -12.15 -8.38
C MET A 253 -10.43 -13.53 -8.75
N LYS A 254 -11.51 -13.99 -8.10
CA LYS A 254 -12.22 -15.21 -8.48
C LYS A 254 -12.88 -15.07 -9.85
N GLU A 255 -13.48 -13.91 -10.12
CA GLU A 255 -14.01 -13.57 -11.44
C GLU A 255 -12.92 -13.56 -12.50
N SER A 256 -11.77 -12.93 -12.22
CA SER A 256 -10.61 -12.96 -13.10
C SER A 256 -10.11 -14.37 -13.39
N ALA A 257 -10.13 -15.28 -12.41
CA ALA A 257 -9.77 -16.67 -12.59
C ALA A 257 -10.77 -17.42 -13.52
N GLN A 258 -12.07 -17.19 -13.37
CA GLN A 258 -13.09 -17.75 -14.26
C GLN A 258 -12.95 -17.24 -15.69
N LEU A 259 -12.65 -15.95 -15.85
CA LEU A 259 -12.41 -15.33 -17.13
C LEU A 259 -11.17 -15.93 -17.81
N ALA A 260 -10.06 -16.08 -17.07
CA ALA A 260 -8.84 -16.72 -17.56
C ALA A 260 -9.09 -18.17 -18.03
N VAL A 261 -9.85 -18.97 -17.26
CA VAL A 261 -10.25 -20.33 -17.67
C VAL A 261 -11.09 -20.31 -18.94
N THR A 262 -12.04 -19.39 -19.05
CA THR A 262 -12.89 -19.25 -20.24
C THR A 262 -12.05 -18.93 -21.47
N TRP A 263 -11.12 -17.97 -21.35
CA TRP A 263 -10.23 -17.60 -22.44
C TRP A 263 -9.35 -18.78 -22.89
N VAL A 264 -8.76 -19.51 -21.94
CA VAL A 264 -7.94 -20.70 -22.26
C VAL A 264 -8.76 -21.79 -22.95
N ARG A 265 -10.02 -22.00 -22.54
CA ARG A 265 -10.92 -22.98 -23.19
C ARG A 265 -11.19 -22.62 -24.66
N VAL A 266 -11.39 -21.34 -24.94
CA VAL A 266 -11.63 -20.85 -26.32
C VAL A 266 -10.40 -21.02 -27.22
N HIS A 267 -9.20 -20.74 -26.67
CA HIS A 267 -7.95 -20.74 -27.43
C HIS A 267 -7.11 -22.02 -27.26
N ALA A 268 -7.68 -23.08 -26.67
CA ALA A 268 -6.96 -24.30 -26.30
C ALA A 268 -6.14 -24.90 -27.45
N GLN A 269 -6.71 -24.98 -28.64
CA GLN A 269 -6.05 -25.56 -29.81
C GLN A 269 -4.81 -24.79 -30.27
N GLU A 270 -4.79 -23.47 -30.11
CA GLU A 270 -3.66 -22.62 -30.47
C GLU A 270 -2.41 -22.95 -29.62
N TYR A 271 -2.62 -23.42 -28.40
CA TYR A 271 -1.56 -23.80 -27.45
C TYR A 271 -1.30 -25.30 -27.36
N GLY A 272 -1.87 -26.09 -28.30
CA GLY A 272 -1.71 -27.55 -28.30
C GLY A 272 -2.42 -28.26 -27.14
N ILE A 273 -3.43 -27.64 -26.56
CA ILE A 273 -4.24 -28.20 -25.46
C ILE A 273 -5.45 -28.93 -26.06
N ASP A 274 -5.65 -30.19 -25.65
CA ASP A 274 -6.80 -30.98 -26.10
C ASP A 274 -8.11 -30.46 -25.46
N PRO A 275 -9.08 -29.96 -26.28
CA PRO A 275 -10.34 -29.45 -25.76
C PRO A 275 -11.21 -30.54 -25.08
N GLU A 276 -11.08 -31.79 -25.48
CA GLU A 276 -11.85 -32.89 -24.86
C GLU A 276 -11.30 -33.25 -23.47
N ARG A 277 -9.98 -33.14 -23.29
CA ARG A 277 -9.36 -33.25 -21.96
C ARG A 277 -9.85 -32.14 -21.04
N LEU A 278 -9.94 -30.89 -21.54
CA LEU A 278 -10.42 -29.72 -20.76
C LEU A 278 -11.86 -29.88 -20.26
N LYS A 279 -12.72 -30.62 -20.99
CA LYS A 279 -14.08 -30.90 -20.54
C LYS A 279 -14.14 -31.95 -19.42
N LYS A 280 -13.11 -32.79 -19.32
CA LYS A 280 -13.05 -33.96 -18.43
C LYS A 280 -12.01 -33.83 -17.33
N CYS A 281 -11.48 -32.62 -17.08
CA CYS A 281 -10.55 -32.37 -15.99
C CYS A 281 -11.10 -31.31 -15.03
N ASP A 282 -10.75 -31.43 -13.75
CA ASP A 282 -10.95 -30.36 -12.78
C ASP A 282 -9.69 -29.52 -12.70
N LEU A 283 -9.86 -28.23 -12.47
CA LEU A 283 -8.77 -27.24 -12.33
C LEU A 283 -8.72 -26.74 -10.90
N HIS A 284 -7.55 -26.81 -10.28
CA HIS A 284 -7.33 -26.19 -8.99
C HIS A 284 -6.33 -25.04 -9.15
N ILE A 285 -6.79 -23.83 -8.87
CA ILE A 285 -5.99 -22.59 -8.88
C ILE A 285 -5.73 -22.21 -7.44
N HIS A 286 -4.46 -22.01 -7.10
CA HIS A 286 -4.04 -21.66 -5.75
C HIS A 286 -3.11 -20.44 -5.76
N ALA A 287 -3.37 -19.48 -4.87
CA ALA A 287 -2.42 -18.42 -4.54
C ALA A 287 -1.90 -18.67 -3.12
N PRO A 288 -0.61 -19.02 -2.93
CA PRO A 288 -0.01 -19.22 -1.62
C PRO A 288 -0.18 -18.05 -0.67
N GLU A 289 0.10 -18.27 0.63
CA GLU A 289 -0.09 -17.29 1.70
C GLU A 289 -1.57 -16.89 1.93
N GLY A 290 -2.44 -17.88 2.11
CA GLY A 290 -3.88 -17.69 2.33
C GLY A 290 -4.27 -16.87 3.56
N ALA A 291 -3.33 -16.54 4.45
CA ALA A 291 -3.57 -15.66 5.59
C ALA A 291 -3.72 -14.18 5.18
N VAL A 292 -3.22 -13.81 4.00
CA VAL A 292 -3.33 -12.44 3.46
C VAL A 292 -4.42 -12.41 2.40
N PRO A 293 -5.52 -11.66 2.60
CA PRO A 293 -6.55 -11.49 1.57
C PRO A 293 -5.96 -10.85 0.32
N LYS A 294 -6.33 -11.38 -0.85
CA LYS A 294 -5.87 -10.92 -2.15
C LYS A 294 -7.07 -10.64 -3.03
N ASP A 295 -7.14 -9.46 -3.61
CA ASP A 295 -8.22 -9.11 -4.55
C ASP A 295 -7.72 -8.19 -5.67
N GLY A 296 -8.46 -8.17 -6.78
CA GLY A 296 -8.19 -7.31 -7.92
C GLY A 296 -8.04 -8.07 -9.25
N PRO A 297 -8.26 -7.39 -10.38
CA PRO A 297 -8.25 -8.00 -11.71
C PRO A 297 -6.85 -8.16 -12.31
N SER A 298 -5.82 -7.51 -11.75
CA SER A 298 -4.47 -7.41 -12.33
C SER A 298 -3.66 -8.72 -12.37
N ALA A 299 -4.20 -9.81 -11.82
CA ALA A 299 -3.62 -11.15 -11.90
C ALA A 299 -4.05 -11.93 -13.16
N GLY A 300 -4.90 -11.39 -14.01
CA GLY A 300 -5.49 -12.08 -15.15
C GLY A 300 -4.46 -12.70 -16.09
N VAL A 301 -3.43 -11.96 -16.48
CA VAL A 301 -2.33 -12.47 -17.32
C VAL A 301 -1.58 -13.61 -16.62
N THR A 302 -1.32 -13.49 -15.32
CA THR A 302 -0.63 -14.51 -14.52
C THR A 302 -1.45 -15.79 -14.43
N LEU A 303 -2.74 -15.68 -14.16
CA LEU A 303 -3.69 -16.79 -14.10
C LEU A 303 -3.74 -17.52 -15.45
N THR A 304 -3.88 -16.77 -16.54
CA THR A 304 -3.92 -17.33 -17.90
C THR A 304 -2.62 -18.04 -18.24
N THR A 305 -1.47 -17.45 -17.94
CA THR A 305 -0.15 -18.04 -18.19
C THR A 305 0.05 -19.33 -17.41
N ALA A 306 -0.31 -19.38 -16.12
CA ALA A 306 -0.21 -20.57 -15.29
C ALA A 306 -1.14 -21.69 -15.80
N LEU A 307 -2.36 -21.35 -16.24
CA LEU A 307 -3.32 -22.28 -16.83
C LEU A 307 -2.81 -22.87 -18.13
N VAL A 308 -2.37 -22.02 -19.08
CA VAL A 308 -1.80 -22.50 -20.36
C VAL A 308 -0.59 -23.38 -20.10
N SER A 309 0.29 -22.98 -19.22
CA SER A 309 1.49 -23.77 -18.85
C SER A 309 1.10 -25.15 -18.29
N CYS A 310 0.17 -25.21 -17.33
CA CYS A 310 -0.25 -26.45 -16.71
C CYS A 310 -0.89 -27.41 -17.72
N LEU A 311 -1.72 -26.90 -18.61
CA LEU A 311 -2.48 -27.69 -19.58
C LEU A 311 -1.64 -28.14 -20.79
N SER A 312 -0.71 -27.29 -21.24
CA SER A 312 0.19 -27.59 -22.36
C SER A 312 1.46 -28.36 -21.95
N GLY A 313 1.79 -28.38 -20.65
CA GLY A 313 3.04 -28.94 -20.14
C GLY A 313 4.26 -28.05 -20.40
N MET A 314 4.09 -26.84 -20.91
CA MET A 314 5.21 -25.92 -21.17
C MET A 314 5.59 -25.17 -19.88
N PRO A 315 6.87 -25.19 -19.46
CA PRO A 315 7.28 -24.52 -18.24
C PRO A 315 7.31 -23.00 -18.39
N VAL A 316 6.88 -22.28 -17.36
CA VAL A 316 7.05 -20.83 -17.23
C VAL A 316 8.42 -20.53 -16.66
N ARG A 317 9.07 -19.48 -17.15
CA ARG A 317 10.36 -19.02 -16.63
C ARG A 317 10.22 -18.47 -15.22
N GLY A 318 11.06 -18.95 -14.30
CA GLY A 318 11.05 -18.53 -12.90
C GLY A 318 11.65 -17.15 -12.63
N ASP A 319 12.34 -16.54 -13.61
CA ASP A 319 12.91 -15.19 -13.52
C ASP A 319 12.03 -14.11 -14.19
N VAL A 320 10.79 -14.47 -14.55
CA VAL A 320 9.79 -13.58 -15.15
C VAL A 320 8.64 -13.35 -14.17
N ALA A 321 8.29 -12.10 -13.94
CA ALA A 321 7.06 -11.71 -13.28
C ALA A 321 6.12 -10.98 -14.25
N MET A 322 4.83 -10.97 -13.96
CA MET A 322 3.86 -10.34 -14.84
C MET A 322 2.68 -9.73 -14.09
N THR A 323 2.04 -8.76 -14.71
CA THR A 323 0.79 -8.16 -14.22
C THR A 323 -0.03 -7.67 -15.39
N GLY A 324 -1.34 -7.74 -15.29
CA GLY A 324 -2.27 -7.28 -16.33
C GLY A 324 -3.65 -7.88 -16.10
N GLU A 325 -4.67 -7.09 -16.36
CA GLU A 325 -6.04 -7.56 -16.45
C GLU A 325 -6.29 -8.13 -17.85
N ILE A 326 -6.95 -9.27 -17.96
CA ILE A 326 -7.29 -9.88 -19.25
C ILE A 326 -8.78 -9.76 -19.51
N THR A 327 -9.14 -9.47 -20.76
CA THR A 327 -10.55 -9.50 -21.22
C THR A 327 -10.89 -10.84 -21.86
N LEU A 328 -12.19 -11.10 -22.09
CA LEU A 328 -12.65 -12.30 -22.82
C LEU A 328 -12.09 -12.41 -24.25
N HIS A 329 -11.71 -11.28 -24.85
CA HIS A 329 -11.10 -11.25 -26.19
C HIS A 329 -9.55 -11.30 -26.14
N GLY A 330 -8.95 -11.44 -24.95
CA GLY A 330 -7.50 -11.53 -24.80
C GLY A 330 -6.78 -10.19 -24.77
N ASN A 331 -7.48 -9.05 -24.76
CA ASN A 331 -6.85 -7.76 -24.58
C ASN A 331 -6.34 -7.63 -23.14
N VAL A 332 -5.17 -7.02 -22.99
CA VAL A 332 -4.56 -6.77 -21.69
C VAL A 332 -4.79 -5.31 -21.33
N LEU A 333 -5.55 -5.07 -20.27
CA LEU A 333 -5.90 -3.74 -19.79
C LEU A 333 -4.86 -3.21 -18.81
N PRO A 334 -4.72 -1.86 -18.70
CA PRO A 334 -3.80 -1.23 -17.77
C PRO A 334 -4.17 -1.50 -16.31
N ILE A 335 -3.16 -1.41 -15.44
CA ILE A 335 -3.28 -1.71 -14.00
C ILE A 335 -2.76 -0.56 -13.14
N GLY A 336 -3.21 -0.50 -11.90
CA GLY A 336 -2.66 0.43 -10.91
C GLY A 336 -1.45 -0.12 -10.17
N GLY A 337 -0.64 0.78 -9.59
CA GLY A 337 0.49 0.46 -8.73
C GLY A 337 1.66 -0.19 -9.47
N LEU A 338 1.91 0.17 -10.73
CA LEU A 338 2.99 -0.40 -11.52
C LEU A 338 4.36 -0.16 -10.87
N ARG A 339 4.59 1.02 -10.29
CA ARG A 339 5.83 1.37 -9.61
C ARG A 339 6.12 0.41 -8.46
N GLU A 340 5.16 0.19 -7.58
CA GLU A 340 5.29 -0.70 -6.42
C GLU A 340 5.47 -2.16 -6.85
N LYS A 341 4.73 -2.59 -7.86
CA LYS A 341 4.83 -3.93 -8.44
C LYS A 341 6.20 -4.18 -9.05
N SER A 342 6.71 -3.24 -9.84
CA SER A 342 8.05 -3.33 -10.47
C SER A 342 9.16 -3.35 -9.42
N MET A 343 8.99 -2.59 -8.33
CA MET A 343 9.94 -2.60 -7.23
C MET A 343 9.93 -3.92 -6.45
N ALA A 344 8.77 -4.55 -6.28
CA ALA A 344 8.68 -5.88 -5.69
C ALA A 344 9.42 -6.90 -6.55
N ALA A 345 9.18 -6.89 -7.87
CA ALA A 345 9.88 -7.75 -8.81
C ALA A 345 11.41 -7.56 -8.75
N TYR A 346 11.87 -6.30 -8.72
CA TYR A 346 13.30 -5.99 -8.57
C TYR A 346 13.89 -6.49 -7.25
N ARG A 347 13.21 -6.27 -6.13
CA ARG A 347 13.61 -6.73 -4.80
C ARG A 347 13.81 -8.25 -4.78
N GLU A 348 12.92 -8.98 -5.41
CA GLU A 348 12.96 -10.44 -5.51
C GLU A 348 13.91 -10.97 -6.59
N GLY A 349 14.59 -10.09 -7.32
CA GLY A 349 15.60 -10.46 -8.32
C GLY A 349 15.04 -10.96 -9.64
N MET A 350 13.80 -10.60 -9.98
CA MET A 350 13.22 -10.87 -11.30
C MET A 350 14.00 -10.13 -12.37
N LYS A 351 14.26 -10.81 -13.48
CA LYS A 351 15.01 -10.24 -14.63
C LYS A 351 14.11 -9.58 -15.65
N THR A 352 12.88 -10.04 -15.74
CA THR A 352 11.90 -9.56 -16.73
C THR A 352 10.56 -9.34 -16.05
N VAL A 353 9.93 -8.21 -16.34
CA VAL A 353 8.56 -7.91 -15.91
C VAL A 353 7.71 -7.64 -17.16
N LEU A 354 6.64 -8.40 -17.32
CA LEU A 354 5.65 -8.19 -18.37
C LEU A 354 4.55 -7.28 -17.84
N ILE A 355 4.30 -6.19 -18.55
CA ILE A 355 3.32 -5.16 -18.16
C ILE A 355 2.37 -4.87 -19.34
N PRO A 356 1.16 -4.34 -19.07
CA PRO A 356 0.30 -3.84 -20.13
C PRO A 356 0.96 -2.70 -20.91
N LYS A 357 0.73 -2.67 -22.24
CA LYS A 357 1.28 -1.63 -23.11
C LYS A 357 0.89 -0.22 -22.67
N ASP A 358 -0.33 -0.05 -22.21
CA ASP A 358 -0.88 1.25 -21.82
C ASP A 358 -0.31 1.79 -20.48
N ASN A 359 0.41 0.94 -19.73
CA ASN A 359 1.17 1.39 -18.55
C ASN A 359 2.61 1.83 -18.86
N LEU A 360 3.02 1.93 -20.13
CA LEU A 360 4.36 2.41 -20.47
C LEU A 360 4.62 3.87 -20.02
N SER A 361 3.55 4.67 -19.92
CA SER A 361 3.64 6.04 -19.40
C SER A 361 3.93 6.13 -17.89
N ASP A 362 3.77 5.01 -17.14
CA ASP A 362 3.95 4.97 -15.68
C ASP A 362 5.40 4.59 -15.29
N LEU A 363 6.26 4.33 -16.28
CA LEU A 363 7.68 4.02 -16.12
C LEU A 363 8.53 5.27 -16.13
#